data_f5f51dacbd2afe8ab21f8621dfdca46c
#
_entry.id   f5f51dacbd2afe8ab21f8621dfdca46c
#
_cell.length_a   1.000
_cell.length_b   1.000
_cell.length_c   1.000
_cell.angle_alpha   90.00
_cell.angle_beta   90.00
_cell.angle_gamma   90.00
#
_symmetry.space_group_name_H-M   'P 1'
#
loop_
_entity.id
_entity.type
_entity.pdbx_description
1 polymer ?
#
loop_
_entity_poly.entity_id
_entity_poly.type
_entity_poly.pdbx_seq_one_letter_code
_entity_poly.pdbx_strand_id
1 'polypeptide(L)'
;MRRLRVGKVVEQTLAPRDRALPLAAHADEAVGRLRFALIYVVLMAVLWATVVDDLLAAWLATLPLAEGATTLTLYSPYDWLETRWTAVGLLALLSSLPVLGWQAWRFAYPGLLPSERTWLATYIAVGGVLTLFLILFIWGWMFPRMISAAEIAVTIEGVGLHYDVVALFQMALAMSWLLLLVALAVLALALARMLG
;
A
#
# COMPACT_ATOMS: atom_id res chain seq x y z
N MET A 1 22.36 25.46 -44.88
CA MET A 1 21.56 26.37 -44.04
C MET A 1 20.31 25.74 -43.38
N ARG A 2 19.97 24.46 -43.59
CA ARG A 2 18.74 23.81 -43.05
C ARG A 2 18.92 23.17 -41.67
N ARG A 3 20.15 22.80 -41.27
CA ARG A 3 20.43 22.12 -39.95
C ARG A 3 20.38 23.04 -38.73
N LEU A 4 20.57 24.34 -38.86
CA LEU A 4 20.54 25.28 -37.73
C LEU A 4 19.11 25.68 -37.31
N ARG A 5 18.11 25.45 -38.13
CA ARG A 5 16.69 25.74 -37.75
C ARG A 5 16.04 24.68 -36.87
N VAL A 6 16.44 23.41 -37.01
CA VAL A 6 15.86 22.31 -36.25
C VAL A 6 16.30 22.38 -34.80
N GLY A 7 17.57 22.72 -34.54
CA GLY A 7 18.07 22.86 -33.17
C GLY A 7 17.38 23.99 -32.39
N LYS A 8 17.12 25.13 -33.01
CA LYS A 8 16.42 26.27 -32.38
C LYS A 8 14.93 26.00 -32.10
N VAL A 9 14.26 25.19 -32.93
CA VAL A 9 12.85 24.85 -32.74
C VAL A 9 12.67 23.84 -31.57
N VAL A 10 13.61 22.93 -31.42
CA VAL A 10 13.60 21.98 -30.31
C VAL A 10 13.90 22.69 -28.98
N GLU A 11 14.80 23.67 -28.99
CA GLU A 11 15.13 24.44 -27.78
C GLU A 11 13.99 25.36 -27.31
N GLN A 12 13.11 25.80 -28.22
CA GLN A 12 11.96 26.65 -27.90
C GLN A 12 10.72 25.87 -27.40
N THR A 13 10.67 24.57 -27.63
CA THR A 13 9.55 23.71 -27.18
C THR A 13 9.74 23.08 -25.81
N LEU A 14 10.95 23.12 -25.26
CA LEU A 14 11.21 22.65 -23.89
C LEU A 14 10.92 23.78 -22.91
N ALA A 15 9.96 23.56 -22.02
CA ALA A 15 9.73 24.46 -20.90
C ALA A 15 11.03 24.61 -20.08
N PRO A 16 11.28 25.76 -19.42
CA PRO A 16 12.49 25.97 -18.60
C PRO A 16 12.75 24.90 -17.53
N ARG A 17 11.73 24.12 -17.18
CA ARG A 17 11.79 22.99 -16.26
C ARG A 17 12.19 21.65 -16.89
N ASP A 18 12.18 21.54 -18.22
CA ASP A 18 12.49 20.31 -18.97
C ASP A 18 13.97 20.28 -19.39
N ARG A 19 14.85 21.06 -18.76
CA ARG A 19 16.30 20.99 -19.00
C ARG A 19 16.84 19.67 -18.48
N ALA A 20 17.57 18.94 -19.34
CA ALA A 20 18.29 17.73 -18.95
C ALA A 20 19.23 18.04 -17.78
N LEU A 21 18.86 17.61 -16.59
CA LEU A 21 19.71 17.69 -15.41
C LEU A 21 20.83 16.65 -15.55
N PRO A 22 22.07 16.95 -15.11
CA PRO A 22 23.10 15.92 -15.01
C PRO A 22 22.64 14.78 -14.13
N LEU A 23 23.01 13.53 -14.48
CA LEU A 23 22.61 12.32 -13.75
C LEU A 23 22.82 12.42 -12.23
N ALA A 24 23.90 13.08 -11.81
CA ALA A 24 24.18 13.32 -10.39
C ALA A 24 23.09 14.16 -9.71
N ALA A 25 22.64 15.26 -10.34
CA ALA A 25 21.58 16.11 -9.79
C ALA A 25 20.23 15.37 -9.72
N HIS A 26 19.96 14.49 -10.69
CA HIS A 26 18.75 13.65 -10.68
C HIS A 26 18.80 12.58 -9.56
N ALA A 27 19.98 12.01 -9.33
CA ALA A 27 20.18 11.08 -8.22
C ALA A 27 20.03 11.77 -6.85
N ASP A 28 20.59 12.96 -6.68
CA ASP A 28 20.45 13.75 -5.43
C ASP A 28 18.99 14.12 -5.15
N GLU A 29 18.23 14.47 -6.19
CA GLU A 29 16.79 14.73 -6.07
C GLU A 29 16.04 13.46 -5.65
N ALA A 30 16.35 12.30 -6.24
CA ALA A 30 15.74 11.01 -5.88
C ALA A 30 16.01 10.66 -4.41
N VAL A 31 17.26 10.80 -3.96
CA VAL A 31 17.65 10.55 -2.56
C VAL A 31 16.92 11.49 -1.59
N GLY A 32 16.82 12.79 -1.92
CA GLY A 32 16.09 13.76 -1.12
C GLY A 32 14.61 13.40 -0.97
N ARG A 33 13.95 12.98 -2.05
CA ARG A 33 12.55 12.55 -2.07
C ARG A 33 12.34 11.26 -1.29
N LEU A 34 13.26 10.29 -1.47
CA LEU A 34 13.21 9.02 -0.74
C LEU A 34 13.36 9.24 0.77
N ARG A 35 14.29 10.12 1.18
CA ARG A 35 14.47 10.47 2.60
C ARG A 35 13.18 11.06 3.19
N PHE A 36 12.55 12.00 2.49
CA PHE A 36 11.28 12.58 2.94
C PHE A 36 10.19 11.52 3.06
N ALA A 37 10.05 10.64 2.04
CA ALA A 37 9.09 9.55 2.05
C ALA A 37 9.31 8.58 3.23
N LEU A 38 10.56 8.20 3.49
CA LEU A 38 10.90 7.33 4.63
C LEU A 38 10.58 7.97 5.98
N ILE A 39 10.93 9.25 6.16
CA ILE A 39 10.57 9.99 7.40
C ILE A 39 9.06 9.99 7.59
N TYR A 40 8.29 10.23 6.52
CA TYR A 40 6.83 10.25 6.59
C TYR A 40 6.27 8.86 6.98
N VAL A 41 6.76 7.77 6.37
CA VAL A 41 6.36 6.40 6.72
C VAL A 41 6.68 6.09 8.18
N VAL A 42 7.86 6.49 8.68
CA VAL A 42 8.23 6.28 10.09
C VAL A 42 7.30 7.05 11.02
N LEU A 43 6.97 8.31 10.70
CA LEU A 43 6.01 9.10 11.48
C LEU A 43 4.64 8.44 11.52
N MET A 44 4.16 7.92 10.38
CA MET A 44 2.91 7.16 10.32
C MET A 44 2.99 5.86 11.13
N ALA A 45 4.12 5.16 11.11
CA ALA A 45 4.31 3.95 11.90
C ALA A 45 4.25 4.25 13.41
N VAL A 46 4.88 5.34 13.87
CA VAL A 46 4.79 5.78 15.27
C VAL A 46 3.34 6.11 15.64
N LEU A 47 2.62 6.83 14.78
CA LEU A 47 1.21 7.15 15.01
C LEU A 47 0.36 5.87 15.11
N TRP A 48 0.48 4.97 14.14
CA TRP A 48 -0.29 3.73 14.13
C TRP A 48 0.06 2.79 15.30
N ALA A 49 1.32 2.79 15.75
CA ALA A 49 1.74 2.00 16.91
C ALA A 49 1.01 2.37 18.21
N THR A 50 0.43 3.57 18.30
CA THR A 50 -0.33 4.02 19.49
C THR A 50 -1.80 3.59 19.49
N VAL A 51 -2.36 3.26 18.31
CA VAL A 51 -3.82 3.00 18.17
C VAL A 51 -4.14 1.62 17.56
N VAL A 52 -3.11 0.88 17.10
CA VAL A 52 -3.31 -0.38 16.38
C VAL A 52 -4.02 -1.45 17.22
N ASP A 53 -3.72 -1.51 18.51
CA ASP A 53 -4.31 -2.52 19.41
C ASP A 53 -5.83 -2.30 19.53
N ASP A 54 -6.27 -1.05 19.70
CA ASP A 54 -7.69 -0.70 19.74
C ASP A 54 -8.39 -0.99 18.42
N LEU A 55 -7.72 -0.70 17.29
CA LEU A 55 -8.24 -0.97 15.96
C LEU A 55 -8.43 -2.46 15.70
N LEU A 56 -7.44 -3.28 16.07
CA LEU A 56 -7.51 -4.74 15.92
C LEU A 56 -8.58 -5.34 16.83
N ALA A 57 -8.69 -4.86 18.08
CA ALA A 57 -9.73 -5.29 19.01
C ALA A 57 -11.12 -4.91 18.50
N ALA A 58 -11.31 -3.69 18.00
CA ALA A 58 -12.57 -3.25 17.43
C ALA A 58 -12.98 -4.09 16.20
N TRP A 59 -12.01 -4.41 15.32
CA TRP A 59 -12.30 -5.27 14.18
C TRP A 59 -12.65 -6.70 14.61
N LEU A 60 -11.91 -7.29 15.56
CA LEU A 60 -12.18 -8.63 16.08
C LEU A 60 -13.60 -8.73 16.65
N ALA A 61 -14.09 -7.67 17.28
CA ALA A 61 -15.45 -7.60 17.81
C ALA A 61 -16.54 -7.57 16.72
N THR A 62 -16.18 -7.29 15.46
CA THR A 62 -17.12 -7.32 14.31
C THR A 62 -17.23 -8.69 13.64
N LEU A 63 -16.35 -9.63 13.99
CA LEU A 63 -16.36 -10.95 13.37
C LEU A 63 -17.54 -11.78 13.88
N PRO A 64 -18.21 -12.52 12.98
CA PRO A 64 -19.32 -13.41 13.32
C PRO A 64 -18.78 -14.71 13.91
N LEU A 65 -18.23 -14.64 15.12
CA LEU A 65 -17.73 -15.82 15.84
C LEU A 65 -18.88 -16.52 16.58
N ALA A 66 -18.91 -17.84 16.54
CA ALA A 66 -19.99 -18.62 17.11
C ALA A 66 -20.20 -18.33 18.61
N GLU A 67 -21.43 -17.95 19.00
CA GLU A 67 -21.77 -17.63 20.37
C GLU A 67 -21.72 -18.90 21.25
N GLY A 68 -21.07 -18.82 22.41
CA GLY A 68 -21.13 -19.82 23.47
C GLY A 68 -20.15 -21.00 23.40
N ALA A 69 -19.50 -21.24 22.25
CA ALA A 69 -18.51 -22.32 22.08
C ALA A 69 -17.10 -21.79 21.77
N THR A 70 -16.93 -20.50 21.65
CA THR A 70 -15.72 -19.87 21.13
C THR A 70 -14.83 -19.38 22.24
N THR A 71 -13.70 -20.06 22.46
CA THR A 71 -12.59 -19.47 23.19
C THR A 71 -11.61 -18.87 22.20
N LEU A 72 -11.48 -17.55 22.26
CA LEU A 72 -10.37 -16.87 21.59
C LEU A 72 -9.09 -17.18 22.36
N THR A 73 -8.13 -17.78 21.70
CA THR A 73 -6.87 -18.18 22.32
C THR A 73 -5.71 -17.42 21.70
N LEU A 74 -4.78 -17.04 22.54
CA LEU A 74 -3.50 -16.49 22.16
C LEU A 74 -2.42 -17.47 22.62
N TYR A 75 -1.83 -18.20 21.70
CA TYR A 75 -0.86 -19.25 22.02
C TYR A 75 0.53 -18.70 22.33
N SER A 76 0.93 -17.61 21.72
CA SER A 76 2.26 -17.02 21.88
C SER A 76 2.22 -15.50 21.96
N PRO A 77 2.76 -14.89 23.02
CA PRO A 77 2.93 -13.44 23.09
C PRO A 77 3.84 -12.87 22.00
N TYR A 78 4.79 -13.66 21.51
CA TYR A 78 5.72 -13.24 20.45
C TYR A 78 5.02 -13.14 19.10
N ASP A 79 4.13 -14.09 18.78
CA ASP A 79 3.35 -14.08 17.54
C ASP A 79 2.38 -12.89 17.50
N TRP A 80 1.86 -12.50 18.68
CA TRP A 80 1.08 -11.26 18.82
C TRP A 80 1.93 -10.03 18.50
N LEU A 81 3.15 -9.96 19.04
CA LEU A 81 4.05 -8.84 18.81
C LEU A 81 4.40 -8.71 17.31
N GLU A 82 4.69 -9.82 16.63
CA GLU A 82 4.94 -9.85 15.19
C GLU A 82 3.72 -9.37 14.41
N THR A 83 2.54 -9.90 14.73
CA THR A 83 1.27 -9.53 14.10
C THR A 83 0.99 -8.04 14.27
N ARG A 84 1.19 -7.50 15.46
CA ARG A 84 1.04 -6.09 15.79
C ARG A 84 1.94 -5.20 14.92
N TRP A 85 3.24 -5.51 14.84
CA TRP A 85 4.16 -4.72 14.01
C TRP A 85 3.92 -4.88 12.52
N THR A 86 3.47 -6.02 12.08
CA THR A 86 3.03 -6.26 10.68
C THR A 86 1.82 -5.38 10.34
N ALA A 87 0.86 -5.25 11.26
CA ALA A 87 -0.29 -4.37 11.10
C ALA A 87 0.13 -2.89 11.08
N VAL A 88 1.01 -2.47 12.01
CA VAL A 88 1.57 -1.11 12.03
C VAL A 88 2.26 -0.76 10.71
N GLY A 89 3.10 -1.66 10.20
CA GLY A 89 3.78 -1.48 8.93
C GLY A 89 2.82 -1.34 7.74
N LEU A 90 1.80 -2.18 7.68
CA LEU A 90 0.76 -2.12 6.64
C LEU A 90 0.03 -0.77 6.69
N LEU A 91 -0.47 -0.37 7.85
CA LEU A 91 -1.23 0.86 8.03
C LEU A 91 -0.39 2.12 7.76
N ALA A 92 0.89 2.10 8.18
CA ALA A 92 1.83 3.17 7.89
C ALA A 92 2.06 3.34 6.39
N LEU A 93 2.25 2.25 5.65
CA LEU A 93 2.41 2.29 4.20
C LEU A 93 1.11 2.71 3.49
N LEU A 94 -0.05 2.17 3.89
CA LEU A 94 -1.33 2.54 3.31
C LEU A 94 -1.64 4.02 3.48
N SER A 95 -1.46 4.56 4.68
CA SER A 95 -1.66 6.00 4.94
C SER A 95 -0.63 6.88 4.23
N SER A 96 0.53 6.32 3.89
CA SER A 96 1.57 7.02 3.13
C SER A 96 1.39 6.96 1.61
N LEU A 97 0.52 6.10 1.07
CA LEU A 97 0.32 5.94 -0.39
C LEU A 97 0.09 7.26 -1.13
N PRO A 98 -0.74 8.20 -0.65
CA PRO A 98 -0.93 9.48 -1.34
C PRO A 98 0.36 10.30 -1.45
N VAL A 99 1.16 10.32 -0.38
CA VAL A 99 2.43 11.05 -0.33
C VAL A 99 3.47 10.36 -1.21
N LEU A 100 3.57 9.02 -1.15
CA LEU A 100 4.46 8.23 -1.98
C LEU A 100 4.10 8.38 -3.46
N GLY A 101 2.83 8.30 -3.81
CA GLY A 101 2.33 8.51 -5.16
C GLY A 101 2.62 9.92 -5.68
N TRP A 102 2.41 10.94 -4.85
CA TRP A 102 2.76 12.33 -5.16
C TRP A 102 4.26 12.50 -5.42
N GLN A 103 5.12 11.91 -4.60
CA GLN A 103 6.57 11.96 -4.78
C GLN A 103 7.01 11.24 -6.06
N ALA A 104 6.44 10.05 -6.34
CA ALA A 104 6.71 9.31 -7.56
C ALA A 104 6.29 10.08 -8.81
N TRP A 105 5.08 10.63 -8.80
CA TRP A 105 4.58 11.47 -9.90
C TRP A 105 5.46 12.70 -10.13
N ARG A 106 5.80 13.42 -9.08
CA ARG A 106 6.63 14.62 -9.17
C ARG A 106 8.05 14.34 -9.62
N PHE A 107 8.58 13.16 -9.28
CA PHE A 107 9.89 12.69 -9.76
C PHE A 107 9.86 12.37 -11.25
N ALA A 108 8.84 11.65 -11.73
CA ALA A 108 8.70 11.27 -13.14
C ALA A 108 8.29 12.43 -14.05
N TYR A 109 7.60 13.44 -13.52
CA TYR A 109 6.98 14.55 -14.26
C TYR A 109 7.88 15.23 -15.31
N PRO A 110 9.17 15.55 -15.03
CA PRO A 110 10.03 16.22 -16.01
C PRO A 110 10.37 15.38 -17.24
N GLY A 111 10.40 14.05 -17.09
CA GLY A 111 10.74 13.11 -18.17
C GLY A 111 9.55 12.66 -19.02
N LEU A 112 8.31 13.00 -18.64
CA LEU A 112 7.10 12.50 -19.29
C LEU A 112 6.51 13.47 -20.29
N LEU A 113 5.95 12.94 -21.38
CA LEU A 113 5.13 13.69 -22.32
C LEU A 113 3.82 14.18 -21.65
N PRO A 114 3.19 15.27 -22.16
CA PRO A 114 1.96 15.80 -21.55
C PRO A 114 0.83 14.78 -21.40
N SER A 115 0.65 13.89 -22.38
CA SER A 115 -0.33 12.79 -22.34
C SER A 115 0.00 11.73 -21.27
N GLU A 116 1.27 11.43 -21.07
CA GLU A 116 1.76 10.45 -20.09
C GLU A 116 1.64 10.98 -18.65
N ARG A 117 1.82 12.28 -18.45
CA ARG A 117 1.65 12.95 -17.15
C ARG A 117 0.25 12.75 -16.58
N THR A 118 -0.77 12.98 -17.42
CA THR A 118 -2.17 12.80 -17.02
C THR A 118 -2.48 11.34 -16.77
N TRP A 119 -1.99 10.45 -17.63
CA TRP A 119 -2.20 9.02 -17.51
C TRP A 119 -1.59 8.48 -16.20
N LEU A 120 -0.33 8.83 -15.89
CA LEU A 120 0.36 8.42 -14.67
C LEU A 120 -0.34 8.95 -13.41
N ALA A 121 -0.74 10.23 -13.41
CA ALA A 121 -1.48 10.82 -12.29
C ALA A 121 -2.80 10.08 -12.04
N THR A 122 -3.56 9.80 -13.10
CA THR A 122 -4.81 9.03 -13.01
C THR A 122 -4.54 7.61 -12.49
N TYR A 123 -3.49 6.96 -12.99
CA TYR A 123 -3.12 5.62 -12.57
C TYR A 123 -2.77 5.56 -11.07
N ILE A 124 -1.97 6.50 -10.57
CA ILE A 124 -1.60 6.59 -9.15
C ILE A 124 -2.86 6.84 -8.30
N ALA A 125 -3.73 7.76 -8.70
CA ALA A 125 -4.92 8.10 -7.96
C ALA A 125 -5.92 6.93 -7.93
N VAL A 126 -6.27 6.37 -9.09
CA VAL A 126 -7.22 5.25 -9.20
C VAL A 126 -6.65 3.99 -8.57
N GLY A 127 -5.38 3.67 -8.82
CA GLY A 127 -4.70 2.51 -8.22
C GLY A 127 -4.62 2.59 -6.70
N GLY A 128 -4.31 3.77 -6.15
CA GLY A 128 -4.29 3.99 -4.70
C GLY A 128 -5.68 3.84 -4.07
N VAL A 129 -6.70 4.45 -4.66
CA VAL A 129 -8.09 4.32 -4.19
C VAL A 129 -8.58 2.88 -4.29
N LEU A 130 -8.30 2.21 -5.41
CA LEU A 130 -8.69 0.80 -5.61
C LEU A 130 -8.01 -0.13 -4.59
N THR A 131 -6.71 0.07 -4.34
CA THR A 131 -5.96 -0.71 -3.34
C THR A 131 -6.58 -0.56 -1.96
N LEU A 132 -6.85 0.68 -1.54
CA LEU A 132 -7.49 0.96 -0.26
C LEU A 132 -8.89 0.33 -0.18
N PHE A 133 -9.70 0.49 -1.23
CA PHE A 133 -11.04 -0.11 -1.30
C PHE A 133 -11.00 -1.63 -1.19
N LEU A 134 -10.08 -2.31 -1.90
CA LEU A 134 -9.96 -3.76 -1.86
C LEU A 134 -9.50 -4.26 -0.47
N ILE A 135 -8.61 -3.54 0.20
CA ILE A 135 -8.20 -3.90 1.58
C ILE A 135 -9.38 -3.75 2.53
N LEU A 136 -10.12 -2.65 2.47
CA LEU A 136 -11.33 -2.46 3.28
C LEU A 136 -12.40 -3.52 2.98
N PHE A 137 -12.53 -3.92 1.72
CA PHE A 137 -13.42 -5.00 1.30
C PHE A 137 -13.01 -6.36 1.89
N ILE A 138 -11.69 -6.66 1.90
CA ILE A 138 -11.15 -7.88 2.53
C ILE A 138 -11.54 -7.90 4.02
N TRP A 139 -11.24 -6.84 4.76
CA TRP A 139 -11.45 -6.78 6.20
C TRP A 139 -12.92 -6.68 6.60
N GLY A 140 -13.73 -5.91 5.87
CA GLY A 140 -15.11 -5.61 6.25
C GLY A 140 -16.15 -6.58 5.69
N TRP A 141 -15.84 -7.27 4.59
CA TRP A 141 -16.84 -8.11 3.93
C TRP A 141 -16.35 -9.53 3.63
N MET A 142 -15.19 -9.66 2.98
CA MET A 142 -14.73 -10.97 2.52
C MET A 142 -14.34 -11.86 3.70
N PHE A 143 -13.55 -11.36 4.63
CA PHE A 143 -13.02 -12.13 5.75
C PHE A 143 -14.13 -12.58 6.72
N PRO A 144 -15.09 -11.74 7.18
CA PRO A 144 -16.21 -12.19 7.98
C PRO A 144 -17.03 -13.30 7.31
N ARG A 145 -17.24 -13.23 5.99
CA ARG A 145 -17.95 -14.27 5.24
C ARG A 145 -17.17 -15.58 5.12
N MET A 146 -15.86 -15.50 5.01
CA MET A 146 -15.01 -16.70 5.01
C MET A 146 -15.10 -17.44 6.36
N ILE A 147 -15.12 -16.70 7.48
CA ILE A 147 -15.31 -17.29 8.82
C ILE A 147 -16.67 -17.97 8.90
N SER A 148 -17.76 -17.27 8.57
CA SER A 148 -19.12 -17.85 8.59
C SER A 148 -19.22 -19.11 7.70
N ALA A 149 -18.61 -19.11 6.54
CA ALA A 149 -18.59 -20.28 5.66
C ALA A 149 -17.80 -21.44 6.25
N ALA A 150 -16.67 -21.15 6.92
CA ALA A 150 -15.88 -22.18 7.59
C ALA A 150 -16.64 -22.81 8.78
N GLU A 151 -17.36 -22.01 9.56
CA GLU A 151 -18.21 -22.50 10.66
C GLU A 151 -19.30 -23.46 10.16
N ILE A 152 -19.97 -23.10 9.05
CA ILE A 152 -20.99 -23.97 8.45
C ILE A 152 -20.40 -25.30 7.92
N ALA A 153 -19.14 -25.25 7.44
CA ALA A 153 -18.48 -26.43 6.90
C ALA A 153 -18.03 -27.43 7.98
N VAL A 154 -17.85 -26.97 9.24
CA VAL A 154 -17.46 -27.84 10.37
C VAL A 154 -18.72 -28.44 11.00
N THR A 155 -19.15 -29.60 10.49
CA THR A 155 -20.35 -30.32 10.97
C THR A 155 -20.03 -31.53 11.85
N ILE A 156 -18.85 -31.58 12.45
CA ILE A 156 -18.41 -32.70 13.28
C ILE A 156 -19.02 -32.56 14.66
N GLU A 157 -19.95 -33.47 15.04
CA GLU A 157 -20.57 -33.51 16.35
C GLU A 157 -19.50 -33.70 17.45
N GLY A 158 -19.58 -32.88 18.52
CA GLY A 158 -18.69 -32.94 19.65
C GLY A 158 -17.35 -32.21 19.52
N VAL A 159 -17.10 -31.53 18.37
CA VAL A 159 -15.92 -30.69 18.20
C VAL A 159 -16.28 -29.23 18.46
N GLY A 160 -15.70 -28.67 19.53
CA GLY A 160 -15.77 -27.22 19.79
C GLY A 160 -14.81 -26.44 18.87
N LEU A 161 -15.26 -25.31 18.33
CA LEU A 161 -14.40 -24.42 17.55
C LEU A 161 -13.55 -23.54 18.46
N HIS A 162 -12.25 -23.60 18.30
CA HIS A 162 -11.30 -22.70 18.94
C HIS A 162 -10.64 -21.83 17.87
N TYR A 163 -10.71 -20.51 18.03
CA TYR A 163 -10.09 -19.59 17.11
C TYR A 163 -8.77 -19.04 17.68
N ASP A 164 -7.70 -19.22 16.93
CA ASP A 164 -6.45 -18.54 17.19
C ASP A 164 -6.53 -17.10 16.65
N VAL A 165 -6.49 -16.15 17.58
CA VAL A 165 -6.58 -14.71 17.27
C VAL A 165 -5.46 -14.27 16.35
N VAL A 166 -4.24 -14.78 16.57
CA VAL A 166 -3.07 -14.45 15.77
C VAL A 166 -3.24 -14.96 14.34
N ALA A 167 -3.69 -16.20 14.17
CA ALA A 167 -3.90 -16.78 12.85
C ALA A 167 -4.96 -16.01 12.04
N LEU A 168 -6.03 -15.54 12.69
CA LEU A 168 -7.05 -14.71 12.04
C LEU A 168 -6.44 -13.39 11.51
N PHE A 169 -5.69 -12.69 12.36
CA PHE A 169 -5.04 -11.45 11.93
C PHE A 169 -3.97 -11.67 10.87
N GLN A 170 -3.11 -12.68 11.03
CA GLN A 170 -2.05 -12.98 10.07
C GLN A 170 -2.62 -13.28 8.69
N MET A 171 -3.74 -14.00 8.58
CA MET A 171 -4.39 -14.28 7.30
C MET A 171 -4.90 -13.00 6.65
N ALA A 172 -5.62 -12.15 7.38
CA ALA A 172 -6.13 -10.88 6.85
C ALA A 172 -4.99 -9.91 6.46
N LEU A 173 -3.95 -9.84 7.28
CA LEU A 173 -2.75 -9.03 7.02
C LEU A 173 -1.98 -9.54 5.80
N ALA A 174 -1.77 -10.85 5.67
CA ALA A 174 -1.06 -11.44 4.55
C ALA A 174 -1.74 -11.11 3.21
N MET A 175 -3.07 -11.22 3.14
CA MET A 175 -3.84 -10.83 1.96
C MET A 175 -3.70 -9.35 1.63
N SER A 176 -3.70 -8.50 2.64
CA SER A 176 -3.55 -7.05 2.50
C SER A 176 -2.14 -6.67 2.04
N TRP A 177 -1.11 -7.30 2.60
CA TRP A 177 0.28 -7.12 2.17
C TRP A 177 0.50 -7.57 0.73
N LEU A 178 -0.04 -8.74 0.35
CA LEU A 178 0.06 -9.22 -1.03
C LEU A 178 -0.55 -8.22 -2.01
N LEU A 179 -1.75 -7.70 -1.71
CA LEU A 179 -2.42 -6.72 -2.55
C LEU A 179 -1.62 -5.42 -2.67
N LEU A 180 -1.08 -4.91 -1.55
CA LEU A 180 -0.24 -3.73 -1.53
C LEU A 180 1.04 -3.91 -2.36
N LEU A 181 1.72 -5.05 -2.19
CA LEU A 181 2.94 -5.35 -2.95
C LEU A 181 2.67 -5.48 -4.45
N VAL A 182 1.57 -6.11 -4.84
CA VAL A 182 1.14 -6.18 -6.26
C VAL A 182 0.88 -4.77 -6.80
N ALA A 183 0.17 -3.92 -6.07
CA ALA A 183 -0.09 -2.55 -6.50
C ALA A 183 1.21 -1.74 -6.68
N LEU A 184 2.15 -1.86 -5.76
CA LEU A 184 3.46 -1.21 -5.85
C LEU A 184 4.31 -1.76 -7.00
N ALA A 185 4.29 -3.07 -7.23
CA ALA A 185 5.01 -3.71 -8.34
C ALA A 185 4.46 -3.24 -9.69
N VAL A 186 3.14 -3.15 -9.84
CA VAL A 186 2.50 -2.66 -11.08
C VAL A 186 2.84 -1.18 -11.30
N LEU A 187 2.86 -0.35 -10.24
CA LEU A 187 3.30 1.04 -10.34
C LEU A 187 4.76 1.14 -10.78
N ALA A 188 5.66 0.34 -10.19
CA ALA A 188 7.08 0.33 -10.55
C ALA A 188 7.29 -0.09 -12.03
N LEU A 189 6.56 -1.11 -12.49
CA LEU A 189 6.60 -1.55 -13.89
C LEU A 189 6.06 -0.48 -14.85
N ALA A 190 4.99 0.22 -14.48
CA ALA A 190 4.44 1.32 -15.25
C ALA A 190 5.46 2.46 -15.40
N LEU A 191 6.11 2.85 -14.31
CA LEU A 191 7.17 3.86 -14.31
C LEU A 191 8.37 3.42 -15.15
N ALA A 192 8.84 2.18 -14.99
CA ALA A 192 9.96 1.65 -15.76
C ALA A 192 9.69 1.66 -17.27
N ARG A 193 8.46 1.34 -17.70
CA ARG A 193 8.07 1.39 -19.12
C ARG A 193 7.99 2.81 -19.70
N MET A 194 7.73 3.80 -18.86
CA MET A 194 7.63 5.20 -19.30
C MET A 194 8.98 5.89 -19.37
N LEU A 195 9.94 5.45 -18.55
CA LEU A 195 11.27 6.07 -18.45
C LEU A 195 12.32 5.35 -19.30
N GLY A 196 12.06 4.15 -19.81
CA GLY A 196 12.94 3.35 -20.67
C GLY A 196 12.49 3.33 -22.09
#